data_357a7e93dbe86096c6983a86cffccb3a
#
_entry.id   357a7e93dbe86096c6983a86cffccb3a
#
_cell.length_a   1.000
_cell.length_b   1.000
_cell.length_c   1.000
_cell.angle_alpha   90.00
_cell.angle_beta   90.00
_cell.angle_gamma   90.00
#
_symmetry.space_group_name_H-M   'P 1'
#
loop_
_entity.id
_entity.type
_entity.pdbx_description
1 polymer ?
#
loop_
_entity_poly.entity_id
_entity_poly.type
_entity_poly.pdbx_seq_one_letter_code
_entity_poly.pdbx_strand_id
1 'polypeptide(L)'
;MTRCQALLVAIALVISAPCGAQTTLTIATVSNPDMVRMQGLSDAFTSDNPDIKLKWAVLAENALRQRVTTDIATGGGQFDIVTIGSYEAPIWAKRGWLSALGAMPKDYDVDDILPTIREGLSFDGKLYAAPFYGESSFTMYRTDLFEQAGLEMPEAPTWDFIRTAASAIRKKHDDVYGVCLRGKPGWGENIALITAMANSYGARWFDKDWQPQFESEAWASAVNDYVSLIKSFGAPDAVSNGYVENLKLFRDGKCAIWVDATVAASSITDPESSSVAGRVGFALAPDRGLGKRSNWLWVWALAISSGSEHQEAAKRFVAWATSARYAELVAAKEGWSNAPPGTRRSLYENPAYLEAAPFARMVLASIESADPKRPTVGEVPYTGIQYVAIPEFPGMATAVGARIAKAAAGEITTAEALKNAQWVTGKVIERGRFLQE
;
A
#
# COMPACT_ATOMS: atom_id res chain seq x y z
N MET A 1 -41.24 -81.29 18.99
CA MET A 1 -39.92 -80.75 19.14
C MET A 1 -39.78 -79.64 18.10
N THR A 2 -40.14 -78.45 18.47
CA THR A 2 -40.10 -77.27 17.55
C THR A 2 -39.05 -76.29 18.05
N ARG A 3 -38.00 -76.07 17.24
CA ARG A 3 -36.90 -75.13 17.54
C ARG A 3 -37.32 -73.74 17.07
N CYS A 4 -37.48 -72.76 17.99
CA CYS A 4 -37.50 -71.34 17.68
C CYS A 4 -36.09 -70.84 17.41
N GLN A 5 -35.87 -70.32 16.20
CA GLN A 5 -34.69 -69.52 15.88
C GLN A 5 -35.04 -68.04 16.18
N ALA A 6 -34.33 -67.44 17.11
CA ALA A 6 -34.39 -66.02 17.37
C ALA A 6 -33.43 -65.29 16.39
N LEU A 7 -34.00 -64.38 15.58
CA LEU A 7 -33.29 -63.53 14.66
C LEU A 7 -32.88 -62.22 15.42
N LEU A 8 -31.61 -62.09 15.67
CA LEU A 8 -31.04 -60.83 16.23
C LEU A 8 -30.88 -59.84 15.08
N VAL A 9 -31.70 -58.79 15.03
CA VAL A 9 -31.52 -57.65 14.13
C VAL A 9 -30.60 -56.62 14.84
N ALA A 10 -29.36 -56.51 14.34
CA ALA A 10 -28.42 -55.49 14.74
C ALA A 10 -28.78 -54.16 14.05
N ILE A 11 -29.32 -53.22 14.79
CA ILE A 11 -29.56 -51.83 14.34
C ILE A 11 -28.21 -51.09 14.40
N ALA A 12 -27.57 -50.86 13.24
CA ALA A 12 -26.43 -49.97 13.12
C ALA A 12 -26.94 -48.51 13.23
N LEU A 13 -26.68 -47.89 14.37
CA LEU A 13 -26.84 -46.41 14.50
C LEU A 13 -25.78 -45.73 13.64
N VAL A 14 -26.17 -45.25 12.46
CA VAL A 14 -25.37 -44.31 11.66
C VAL A 14 -25.43 -42.96 12.38
N ILE A 15 -24.43 -42.64 13.18
CA ILE A 15 -24.23 -41.30 13.74
C ILE A 15 -23.86 -40.40 12.56
N SER A 16 -24.87 -39.76 11.97
CA SER A 16 -24.65 -38.65 11.06
C SER A 16 -24.00 -37.50 11.86
N ALA A 17 -22.71 -37.28 11.70
CA ALA A 17 -22.09 -36.04 12.17
C ALA A 17 -22.89 -34.85 11.57
N PRO A 18 -23.31 -33.85 12.37
CA PRO A 18 -23.94 -32.69 11.81
C PRO A 18 -22.96 -32.03 10.81
N CYS A 19 -23.31 -32.06 9.52
CA CYS A 19 -22.67 -31.25 8.51
C CYS A 19 -23.02 -29.80 8.86
N GLY A 20 -22.25 -29.15 9.72
CA GLY A 20 -22.41 -27.74 10.06
C GLY A 20 -22.45 -26.95 8.73
N ALA A 21 -23.40 -26.03 8.59
CA ALA A 21 -23.51 -25.19 7.42
C ALA A 21 -22.18 -24.48 7.20
N GLN A 22 -21.59 -24.63 6.01
CA GLN A 22 -20.32 -24.02 5.65
C GLN A 22 -20.46 -22.50 5.67
N THR A 23 -19.62 -21.82 6.45
CA THR A 23 -19.58 -20.36 6.54
C THR A 23 -18.88 -19.79 5.30
N THR A 24 -19.52 -18.87 4.60
CA THR A 24 -18.87 -18.18 3.46
C THR A 24 -18.38 -16.81 3.91
N LEU A 25 -17.07 -16.58 3.86
CA LEU A 25 -16.46 -15.28 4.10
C LEU A 25 -16.31 -14.52 2.78
N THR A 26 -16.88 -13.32 2.69
CA THR A 26 -16.67 -12.42 1.55
C THR A 26 -15.56 -11.43 1.87
N ILE A 27 -14.48 -11.46 1.05
CA ILE A 27 -13.26 -10.68 1.24
C ILE A 27 -13.12 -9.68 0.11
N ALA A 28 -13.10 -8.38 0.44
CA ALA A 28 -12.77 -7.32 -0.50
C ALA A 28 -11.28 -7.01 -0.46
N THR A 29 -10.60 -7.10 -1.60
CA THR A 29 -9.15 -6.85 -1.68
C THR A 29 -8.74 -6.11 -2.95
N VAL A 30 -7.54 -5.50 -2.91
CA VAL A 30 -6.95 -4.78 -4.04
C VAL A 30 -6.28 -5.75 -5.02
N SER A 31 -6.36 -5.41 -6.31
CA SER A 31 -5.69 -6.16 -7.37
C SER A 31 -4.22 -5.74 -7.48
N ASN A 32 -3.38 -6.26 -6.58
CA ASN A 32 -1.93 -6.15 -6.66
C ASN A 32 -1.28 -7.55 -6.51
N PRO A 33 0.02 -7.72 -6.82
CA PRO A 33 0.65 -9.03 -6.83
C PRO A 33 0.51 -9.80 -5.50
N ASP A 34 0.73 -9.15 -4.36
CA ASP A 34 0.72 -9.82 -3.06
C ASP A 34 -0.69 -10.26 -2.64
N MET A 35 -1.71 -9.46 -2.93
CA MET A 35 -3.10 -9.83 -2.64
C MET A 35 -3.62 -10.90 -3.57
N VAL A 36 -3.19 -10.92 -4.84
CA VAL A 36 -3.49 -12.00 -5.78
C VAL A 36 -2.81 -13.30 -5.35
N ARG A 37 -1.56 -13.22 -4.86
CA ARG A 37 -0.83 -14.36 -4.28
C ARG A 37 -1.56 -14.91 -3.05
N MET A 38 -2.02 -14.04 -2.13
CA MET A 38 -2.80 -14.45 -0.96
C MET A 38 -4.05 -15.24 -1.38
N GLN A 39 -4.77 -14.77 -2.40
CA GLN A 39 -5.90 -15.49 -2.97
C GLN A 39 -5.48 -16.86 -3.51
N GLY A 40 -4.40 -16.93 -4.29
CA GLY A 40 -3.89 -18.17 -4.88
C GLY A 40 -3.43 -19.21 -3.84
N LEU A 41 -2.94 -18.76 -2.68
CA LEU A 41 -2.47 -19.64 -1.60
C LEU A 41 -3.56 -19.97 -0.56
N SER A 42 -4.76 -19.43 -0.70
CA SER A 42 -5.83 -19.57 0.31
C SER A 42 -6.40 -20.98 0.46
N ASP A 43 -6.13 -21.89 -0.45
CA ASP A 43 -6.46 -23.32 -0.32
C ASP A 43 -5.76 -23.94 0.89
N ALA A 44 -4.57 -23.46 1.28
CA ALA A 44 -3.90 -23.91 2.49
C ALA A 44 -4.75 -23.58 3.74
N PHE A 45 -5.39 -22.41 3.77
CA PHE A 45 -6.30 -22.06 4.86
C PHE A 45 -7.57 -22.92 4.87
N THR A 46 -8.23 -23.08 3.71
CA THR A 46 -9.50 -23.82 3.63
C THR A 46 -9.32 -25.32 3.86
N SER A 47 -8.15 -25.88 3.58
CA SER A 47 -7.80 -27.27 3.91
C SER A 47 -7.79 -27.50 5.44
N ASP A 48 -7.27 -26.56 6.20
CA ASP A 48 -7.25 -26.61 7.66
C ASP A 48 -8.59 -26.16 8.29
N ASN A 49 -9.44 -25.46 7.52
CA ASN A 49 -10.72 -24.91 7.95
C ASN A 49 -11.84 -25.31 6.96
N PRO A 50 -12.22 -26.60 6.87
CA PRO A 50 -13.19 -27.08 5.89
C PRO A 50 -14.62 -26.56 6.11
N ASP A 51 -14.89 -25.99 7.28
CA ASP A 51 -16.12 -25.28 7.63
C ASP A 51 -16.21 -23.87 7.03
N ILE A 52 -15.13 -23.36 6.41
CA ILE A 52 -15.07 -22.02 5.82
C ILE A 52 -14.86 -22.09 4.30
N LYS A 53 -15.66 -21.30 3.58
CA LYS A 53 -15.50 -21.02 2.15
C LYS A 53 -15.13 -19.54 1.96
N LEU A 54 -14.26 -19.26 1.00
CA LEU A 54 -13.85 -17.91 0.68
C LEU A 54 -14.48 -17.42 -0.63
N LYS A 55 -15.00 -16.20 -0.61
CA LYS A 55 -15.51 -15.48 -1.78
C LYS A 55 -14.75 -14.17 -1.92
N TRP A 56 -14.10 -13.99 -3.06
CA TRP A 56 -13.23 -12.84 -3.31
C TRP A 56 -13.91 -11.77 -4.16
N ALA A 57 -13.75 -10.51 -3.75
CA ALA A 57 -14.02 -9.31 -4.53
C ALA A 57 -12.69 -8.57 -4.75
N VAL A 58 -12.01 -8.89 -5.86
CA VAL A 58 -10.72 -8.30 -6.23
C VAL A 58 -10.98 -7.08 -7.11
N LEU A 59 -10.54 -5.90 -6.69
CA LEU A 59 -10.85 -4.62 -7.31
C LEU A 59 -9.58 -3.77 -7.52
N ALA A 60 -9.60 -2.91 -8.54
CA ALA A 60 -8.60 -1.85 -8.66
C ALA A 60 -8.68 -0.90 -7.45
N GLU A 61 -7.56 -0.31 -7.04
CA GLU A 61 -7.45 0.43 -5.77
C GLU A 61 -8.54 1.48 -5.56
N ASN A 62 -8.75 2.39 -6.52
CA ASN A 62 -9.77 3.43 -6.39
C ASN A 62 -11.19 2.85 -6.26
N ALA A 63 -11.50 1.77 -7.00
CA ALA A 63 -12.78 1.09 -6.93
C ALA A 63 -12.97 0.36 -5.60
N LEU A 64 -11.92 -0.31 -5.09
CA LEU A 64 -11.94 -0.95 -3.78
C LEU A 64 -12.25 0.08 -2.69
N ARG A 65 -11.48 1.16 -2.64
CA ARG A 65 -11.63 2.21 -1.63
C ARG A 65 -13.05 2.79 -1.62
N GLN A 66 -13.59 3.12 -2.80
CA GLN A 66 -14.95 3.65 -2.91
C GLN A 66 -16.00 2.63 -2.45
N ARG A 67 -15.91 1.38 -2.93
CA ARG A 67 -16.91 0.35 -2.65
C ARG A 67 -16.92 -0.07 -1.19
N VAL A 68 -15.73 -0.28 -0.60
CA VAL A 68 -15.59 -0.67 0.80
C VAL A 68 -16.03 0.47 1.73
N THR A 69 -15.62 1.72 1.44
CA THR A 69 -16.07 2.88 2.23
C THR A 69 -17.58 3.02 2.21
N THR A 70 -18.22 2.85 1.04
CA THR A 70 -19.68 2.92 0.93
C THR A 70 -20.36 1.82 1.72
N ASP A 71 -19.92 0.57 1.56
CA ASP A 71 -20.50 -0.59 2.24
C ASP A 71 -20.41 -0.43 3.76
N ILE A 72 -19.22 -0.14 4.28
CA ILE A 72 -18.99 -0.07 5.73
C ILE A 72 -19.69 1.14 6.36
N ALA A 73 -19.75 2.29 5.67
CA ALA A 73 -20.42 3.49 6.17
C ALA A 73 -21.94 3.38 6.22
N THR A 74 -22.52 2.52 5.37
CA THR A 74 -23.97 2.28 5.33
C THR A 74 -24.38 1.05 6.13
N GLY A 75 -23.44 0.31 6.72
CA GLY A 75 -23.72 -0.96 7.39
C GLY A 75 -24.22 -2.04 6.41
N GLY A 76 -23.77 -1.96 5.13
CA GLY A 76 -24.28 -2.80 4.05
C GLY A 76 -23.97 -4.30 4.20
N GLY A 77 -22.93 -4.67 4.95
CA GLY A 77 -22.59 -6.05 5.28
C GLY A 77 -22.23 -6.93 4.07
N GLN A 78 -21.83 -6.33 2.93
CA GLN A 78 -21.42 -7.09 1.75
C GLN A 78 -20.11 -7.83 1.98
N PHE A 79 -19.24 -7.32 2.86
CA PHE A 79 -17.92 -7.83 3.11
C PHE A 79 -17.73 -8.16 4.59
N ASP A 80 -17.21 -9.37 4.86
CA ASP A 80 -16.78 -9.79 6.20
C ASP A 80 -15.40 -9.25 6.52
N ILE A 81 -14.50 -9.35 5.53
CA ILE A 81 -13.12 -8.91 5.62
C ILE A 81 -12.84 -7.87 4.53
N VAL A 82 -12.21 -6.78 4.93
CA VAL A 82 -11.85 -5.68 4.03
C VAL A 82 -10.35 -5.41 4.08
N THR A 83 -9.76 -5.22 2.91
CA THR A 83 -8.38 -4.75 2.79
C THR A 83 -8.38 -3.23 2.87
N ILE A 84 -7.74 -2.69 3.90
CA ILE A 84 -7.64 -1.27 4.21
C ILE A 84 -6.21 -0.90 4.57
N GLY A 85 -5.95 0.37 4.81
CA GLY A 85 -4.63 0.85 5.21
C GLY A 85 -4.60 1.53 6.57
N SER A 86 -3.41 1.98 6.92
CA SER A 86 -3.16 2.75 8.15
C SER A 86 -3.90 4.10 8.19
N TYR A 87 -4.41 4.57 7.06
CA TYR A 87 -5.30 5.73 7.00
C TYR A 87 -6.71 5.40 7.52
N GLU A 88 -7.31 4.33 6.99
CA GLU A 88 -8.69 3.95 7.31
C GLU A 88 -8.82 3.36 8.72
N ALA A 89 -7.89 2.54 9.15
CA ALA A 89 -8.01 1.73 10.37
C ALA A 89 -8.36 2.57 11.62
N PRO A 90 -7.64 3.62 12.02
CA PRO A 90 -7.99 4.41 13.20
C PRO A 90 -9.27 5.24 13.03
N ILE A 91 -9.52 5.78 11.82
CA ILE A 91 -10.72 6.59 11.52
C ILE A 91 -11.98 5.74 11.60
N TRP A 92 -11.94 4.53 11.03
CA TRP A 92 -13.09 3.63 10.99
C TRP A 92 -13.31 2.92 12.33
N ALA A 93 -12.22 2.64 13.07
CA ALA A 93 -12.30 2.14 14.43
C ALA A 93 -12.99 3.15 15.36
N LYS A 94 -12.62 4.43 15.31
CA LYS A 94 -13.28 5.52 16.06
C LYS A 94 -14.79 5.60 15.78
N ARG A 95 -15.21 5.29 14.55
CA ARG A 95 -16.61 5.29 14.13
C ARG A 95 -17.36 4.00 14.45
N GLY A 96 -16.68 2.99 15.02
CA GLY A 96 -17.27 1.69 15.31
C GLY A 96 -17.59 0.84 14.06
N TRP A 97 -16.96 1.14 12.93
CA TRP A 97 -17.17 0.42 11.67
C TRP A 97 -16.36 -0.87 11.56
N LEU A 98 -15.33 -1.01 12.38
CA LEU A 98 -14.47 -2.18 12.43
C LEU A 98 -14.64 -2.90 13.78
N SER A 99 -14.47 -4.22 13.76
CA SER A 99 -14.35 -5.01 14.96
C SER A 99 -12.91 -5.00 15.47
N ALA A 100 -12.72 -4.79 16.77
CA ALA A 100 -11.41 -4.99 17.37
C ALA A 100 -11.01 -6.46 17.26
N LEU A 101 -9.76 -6.75 16.86
CA LEU A 101 -9.29 -8.12 16.66
C LEU A 101 -9.17 -8.90 17.98
N GLY A 102 -9.11 -8.20 19.13
CA GLY A 102 -9.04 -8.82 20.45
C GLY A 102 -7.78 -9.68 20.63
N ALA A 103 -7.89 -10.74 21.42
CA ALA A 103 -6.79 -11.69 21.60
C ALA A 103 -6.58 -12.48 20.29
N MET A 104 -5.42 -12.33 19.68
CA MET A 104 -4.97 -13.15 18.56
C MET A 104 -4.48 -14.52 19.07
N PRO A 105 -4.40 -15.56 18.19
CA PRO A 105 -3.75 -16.83 18.56
C PRO A 105 -2.35 -16.59 19.15
N LYS A 106 -1.93 -17.42 20.10
CA LYS A 106 -0.63 -17.24 20.80
C LYS A 106 0.56 -17.24 19.84
N ASP A 107 0.50 -18.06 18.79
CA ASP A 107 1.53 -18.19 17.77
C ASP A 107 1.47 -17.07 16.71
N TYR A 108 0.50 -16.16 16.80
CA TYR A 108 0.45 -14.98 15.94
C TYR A 108 1.54 -13.95 16.29
N ASP A 109 1.94 -13.88 17.55
CA ASP A 109 2.93 -12.95 18.06
C ASP A 109 2.73 -11.49 17.62
N VAL A 110 1.83 -10.80 18.33
CA VAL A 110 1.52 -9.38 18.06
C VAL A 110 2.72 -8.47 18.34
N ASP A 111 3.63 -8.88 19.23
CA ASP A 111 4.80 -8.09 19.60
C ASP A 111 5.93 -8.17 18.56
N ASP A 112 5.88 -9.14 17.65
CA ASP A 112 6.74 -9.21 16.47
C ASP A 112 6.41 -8.14 15.42
N ILE A 113 5.19 -7.58 15.45
CA ILE A 113 4.81 -6.50 14.54
C ILE A 113 5.64 -5.26 14.84
N LEU A 114 6.20 -4.63 13.78
CA LEU A 114 6.94 -3.38 13.89
C LEU A 114 6.10 -2.32 14.63
N PRO A 115 6.63 -1.63 15.65
CA PRO A 115 5.84 -0.75 16.52
C PRO A 115 5.06 0.33 15.78
N THR A 116 5.66 1.02 14.80
CA THR A 116 5.02 2.07 14.00
C THR A 116 3.85 1.51 13.18
N ILE A 117 3.98 0.28 12.67
CA ILE A 117 2.93 -0.43 11.93
C ILE A 117 1.76 -0.76 12.85
N ARG A 118 2.07 -1.33 14.03
CA ARG A 118 1.04 -1.67 15.03
C ARG A 118 0.30 -0.44 15.52
N GLU A 119 1.01 0.67 15.81
CA GLU A 119 0.40 1.93 16.21
C GLU A 119 -0.56 2.46 15.12
N GLY A 120 -0.14 2.46 13.85
CA GLY A 120 -0.94 2.93 12.72
C GLY A 120 -2.22 2.12 12.45
N LEU A 121 -2.32 0.89 12.96
CA LEU A 121 -3.49 0.01 12.80
C LEU A 121 -4.32 -0.14 14.09
N SER A 122 -3.97 0.65 15.11
CA SER A 122 -4.62 0.61 16.42
C SER A 122 -5.42 1.89 16.69
N PHE A 123 -6.44 1.75 17.53
CA PHE A 123 -7.20 2.86 18.09
C PHE A 123 -7.54 2.53 19.55
N ASP A 124 -7.34 3.50 20.43
CA ASP A 124 -7.56 3.35 21.89
C ASP A 124 -6.90 2.08 22.48
N GLY A 125 -5.64 1.85 22.09
CA GLY A 125 -4.83 0.73 22.57
C GLY A 125 -5.24 -0.66 22.04
N LYS A 126 -6.20 -0.75 21.12
CA LYS A 126 -6.68 -1.99 20.52
C LYS A 126 -6.34 -2.07 19.05
N LEU A 127 -5.94 -3.25 18.57
CA LEU A 127 -5.67 -3.52 17.16
C LEU A 127 -7.00 -3.77 16.42
N TYR A 128 -7.23 -3.05 15.31
CA TYR A 128 -8.44 -3.16 14.48
C TYR A 128 -8.18 -3.73 13.09
N ALA A 129 -6.94 -3.72 12.64
CA ALA A 129 -6.54 -4.37 11.41
C ALA A 129 -5.21 -5.09 11.61
N ALA A 130 -5.05 -6.27 11.01
CA ALA A 130 -3.82 -7.05 11.05
C ALA A 130 -2.97 -6.70 9.81
N PRO A 131 -1.70 -6.34 9.97
CA PRO A 131 -0.86 -5.93 8.85
C PRO A 131 -0.54 -7.11 7.96
N PHE A 132 -0.83 -6.97 6.66
CA PHE A 132 -0.51 -7.97 5.65
C PHE A 132 0.85 -7.70 5.03
N TYR A 133 1.09 -6.50 4.52
CA TYR A 133 2.43 -5.99 4.23
C TYR A 133 2.53 -4.49 4.47
N GLY A 134 3.75 -4.04 4.81
CA GLY A 134 4.10 -2.64 4.99
C GLY A 134 5.10 -2.20 3.93
N GLU A 135 4.99 -0.96 3.49
CA GLU A 135 5.85 -0.38 2.47
C GLU A 135 6.21 1.06 2.79
N SER A 136 7.36 1.45 2.31
CA SER A 136 7.75 2.84 2.09
C SER A 136 7.87 3.11 0.60
N SER A 137 8.51 4.19 0.21
CA SER A 137 8.98 4.38 -1.15
C SER A 137 10.49 4.54 -1.20
N PHE A 138 11.05 4.17 -2.34
CA PHE A 138 12.48 4.31 -2.63
C PHE A 138 12.71 4.47 -4.14
N THR A 139 13.97 4.61 -4.54
CA THR A 139 14.37 4.72 -5.94
C THR A 139 14.80 3.35 -6.45
N MET A 140 14.16 2.88 -7.50
CA MET A 140 14.55 1.72 -8.30
C MET A 140 15.17 2.22 -9.60
N TYR A 141 16.30 1.65 -10.00
CA TYR A 141 16.99 2.12 -11.21
C TYR A 141 17.66 0.98 -11.98
N ARG A 142 17.84 1.18 -13.26
CA ARG A 142 18.53 0.25 -14.17
C ARG A 142 20.03 0.45 -14.10
N THR A 143 20.72 -0.46 -13.45
CA THR A 143 22.19 -0.41 -13.27
C THR A 143 22.94 -0.39 -14.59
N ASP A 144 22.51 -1.17 -15.56
CA ASP A 144 23.11 -1.23 -16.91
C ASP A 144 22.97 0.10 -17.67
N LEU A 145 21.85 0.79 -17.56
CA LEU A 145 21.65 2.09 -18.22
C LEU A 145 22.48 3.20 -17.54
N PHE A 146 22.63 3.12 -16.21
CA PHE A 146 23.49 4.03 -15.46
C PHE A 146 24.95 3.85 -15.84
N GLU A 147 25.45 2.60 -15.91
CA GLU A 147 26.80 2.29 -16.36
C GLU A 147 27.05 2.83 -17.78
N GLN A 148 26.16 2.55 -18.71
CA GLN A 148 26.25 3.07 -20.09
C GLN A 148 26.20 4.60 -20.14
N ALA A 149 25.51 5.25 -19.22
CA ALA A 149 25.49 6.71 -19.13
C ALA A 149 26.71 7.30 -18.42
N GLY A 150 27.56 6.46 -17.81
CA GLY A 150 28.70 6.90 -16.98
C GLY A 150 28.26 7.56 -15.69
N LEU A 151 27.14 7.08 -15.11
CA LEU A 151 26.54 7.59 -13.89
C LEU A 151 26.64 6.56 -12.77
N GLU A 152 26.78 7.05 -11.55
CA GLU A 152 26.68 6.27 -10.32
C GLU A 152 25.48 6.79 -9.50
N MET A 153 24.59 5.90 -9.07
CA MET A 153 23.46 6.26 -8.22
C MET A 153 23.96 6.43 -6.79
N PRO A 154 23.82 7.62 -6.18
CA PRO A 154 24.11 7.78 -4.76
C PRO A 154 23.10 7.00 -3.91
N GLU A 155 23.52 6.51 -2.75
CA GLU A 155 22.63 5.82 -1.80
C GLU A 155 21.42 6.69 -1.43
N ALA A 156 21.62 8.00 -1.36
CA ALA A 156 20.64 9.00 -0.95
C ALA A 156 20.50 10.11 -2.04
N PRO A 157 19.84 9.84 -3.17
CA PRO A 157 19.74 10.77 -4.28
C PRO A 157 18.90 12.00 -3.94
N THR A 158 19.09 13.06 -4.73
CA THR A 158 18.21 14.24 -4.75
C THR A 158 17.33 14.22 -6.00
N TRP A 159 16.24 14.99 -6.00
CA TRP A 159 15.38 15.17 -7.19
C TRP A 159 16.16 15.80 -8.37
N ASP A 160 17.12 16.67 -8.07
CA ASP A 160 17.99 17.25 -9.12
C ASP A 160 18.90 16.19 -9.75
N PHE A 161 19.43 15.25 -8.94
CA PHE A 161 20.17 14.11 -9.47
C PHE A 161 19.29 13.21 -10.35
N ILE A 162 18.08 12.87 -9.89
CA ILE A 162 17.12 12.07 -10.67
C ILE A 162 16.83 12.71 -12.02
N ARG A 163 16.60 14.03 -12.05
CA ARG A 163 16.41 14.80 -13.30
C ARG A 163 17.62 14.71 -14.23
N THR A 164 18.82 14.91 -13.68
CA THR A 164 20.07 14.87 -14.45
C THR A 164 20.30 13.47 -15.04
N ALA A 165 20.10 12.42 -14.24
CA ALA A 165 20.26 11.04 -14.67
C ALA A 165 19.22 10.66 -15.74
N ALA A 166 17.96 11.02 -15.53
CA ALA A 166 16.90 10.79 -16.51
C ALA A 166 17.21 11.46 -17.86
N SER A 167 17.71 12.71 -17.83
CA SER A 167 18.11 13.43 -19.05
C SER A 167 19.30 12.77 -19.76
N ALA A 168 20.32 12.34 -19.02
CA ALA A 168 21.49 11.70 -19.58
C ALA A 168 21.16 10.36 -20.24
N ILE A 169 20.32 9.55 -19.60
CA ILE A 169 19.89 8.26 -20.13
C ILE A 169 19.03 8.44 -21.38
N ARG A 170 18.03 9.35 -21.35
CA ARG A 170 17.17 9.62 -22.50
C ARG A 170 17.93 10.08 -23.76
N LYS A 171 19.05 10.76 -23.60
CA LYS A 171 19.91 11.16 -24.73
C LYS A 171 20.60 9.97 -25.42
N LYS A 172 20.79 8.86 -24.70
CA LYS A 172 21.45 7.64 -25.21
C LYS A 172 20.46 6.55 -25.62
N HIS A 173 19.26 6.56 -25.02
CA HIS A 173 18.23 5.52 -25.17
C HIS A 173 16.88 6.19 -25.40
N ASP A 174 16.49 6.34 -26.67
CA ASP A 174 15.23 6.96 -27.07
C ASP A 174 14.00 6.04 -26.89
N ASP A 175 14.24 4.73 -26.75
CA ASP A 175 13.24 3.70 -26.53
C ASP A 175 12.94 3.42 -25.04
N VAL A 176 13.64 4.09 -24.10
CA VAL A 176 13.49 3.96 -22.66
C VAL A 176 13.07 5.29 -22.03
N TYR A 177 12.03 5.29 -21.24
CA TYR A 177 11.62 6.48 -20.46
C TYR A 177 12.63 6.74 -19.33
N GLY A 178 12.98 8.02 -19.12
CA GLY A 178 13.96 8.40 -18.10
C GLY A 178 13.44 8.17 -16.69
N VAL A 179 12.14 8.45 -16.45
CA VAL A 179 11.48 8.22 -15.17
C VAL A 179 10.09 7.60 -15.36
N CYS A 180 9.66 6.78 -14.40
CA CYS A 180 8.29 6.38 -14.19
C CYS A 180 7.83 6.97 -12.85
N LEU A 181 6.77 7.77 -12.88
CA LEU A 181 6.14 8.38 -11.73
C LEU A 181 4.63 8.19 -11.84
N ARG A 182 3.92 8.03 -10.71
CA ARG A 182 2.46 7.91 -10.72
C ARG A 182 1.83 9.21 -11.21
N GLY A 183 1.16 9.18 -12.36
CA GLY A 183 0.42 10.33 -12.91
C GLY A 183 -1.08 10.20 -12.80
N LYS A 184 -1.61 8.97 -12.68
CA LYS A 184 -3.03 8.64 -12.57
C LYS A 184 -3.68 9.32 -11.38
N PRO A 185 -4.77 10.10 -11.58
CA PRO A 185 -5.44 10.78 -10.48
C PRO A 185 -5.98 9.83 -9.42
N GLY A 186 -5.72 10.14 -8.16
CA GLY A 186 -6.22 9.40 -7.01
C GLY A 186 -5.40 9.70 -5.76
N TRP A 187 -6.04 9.64 -4.61
CA TRP A 187 -5.34 9.93 -3.36
C TRP A 187 -4.26 8.88 -3.02
N GLY A 188 -4.49 7.60 -3.35
CA GLY A 188 -3.50 6.53 -3.24
C GLY A 188 -2.64 6.35 -4.50
N GLU A 189 -2.86 7.14 -5.55
CA GLU A 189 -2.11 7.13 -6.80
C GLU A 189 -1.16 8.32 -6.87
N ASN A 190 -1.39 9.30 -7.77
CA ASN A 190 -0.48 10.41 -7.94
C ASN A 190 -0.30 11.27 -6.68
N ILE A 191 -1.35 11.44 -5.86
CA ILE A 191 -1.26 12.26 -4.64
C ILE A 191 -0.36 11.63 -3.60
N ALA A 192 -0.27 10.31 -3.49
CA ALA A 192 0.66 9.67 -2.58
C ALA A 192 2.11 10.08 -2.90
N LEU A 193 2.51 9.99 -4.16
CA LEU A 193 3.83 10.42 -4.60
C LEU A 193 4.03 11.93 -4.48
N ILE A 194 3.07 12.73 -4.98
CA ILE A 194 3.16 14.20 -5.00
C ILE A 194 3.25 14.75 -3.58
N THR A 195 2.48 14.23 -2.63
CA THR A 195 2.54 14.66 -1.23
C THR A 195 3.88 14.31 -0.59
N ALA A 196 4.38 13.08 -0.78
CA ALA A 196 5.68 12.68 -0.28
C ALA A 196 6.81 13.54 -0.89
N MET A 197 6.74 13.81 -2.20
CA MET A 197 7.66 14.73 -2.89
C MET A 197 7.56 16.14 -2.31
N ALA A 198 6.37 16.71 -2.17
CA ALA A 198 6.14 18.04 -1.63
C ALA A 198 6.66 18.19 -0.19
N ASN A 199 6.50 17.16 0.64
CA ASN A 199 7.07 17.12 1.99
C ASN A 199 8.60 17.29 1.97
N SER A 200 9.29 16.69 1.01
CA SER A 200 10.75 16.83 0.86
C SER A 200 11.19 18.23 0.41
N TYR A 201 10.28 19.01 -0.17
CA TYR A 201 10.45 20.44 -0.49
C TYR A 201 10.07 21.37 0.67
N GLY A 202 9.62 20.81 1.81
CA GLY A 202 9.14 21.60 2.96
C GLY A 202 7.70 22.09 2.83
N ALA A 203 6.96 21.62 1.80
CA ALA A 203 5.56 21.94 1.64
C ALA A 203 4.69 21.21 2.69
N ARG A 204 3.50 21.73 2.93
CA ARG A 204 2.50 21.16 3.83
C ARG A 204 1.10 21.39 3.26
N TRP A 205 0.17 20.49 3.58
CA TRP A 205 -1.22 20.64 3.15
C TRP A 205 -1.89 21.82 3.87
N PHE A 206 -1.63 21.92 5.18
CA PHE A 206 -2.23 22.93 6.06
C PHE A 206 -1.18 23.52 7.00
N ASP A 207 -1.34 24.78 7.37
CA ASP A 207 -0.65 25.38 8.51
C ASP A 207 -1.31 24.99 9.84
N LYS A 208 -0.84 25.54 10.96
CA LYS A 208 -1.35 25.25 12.30
C LYS A 208 -2.83 25.62 12.50
N ASP A 209 -3.31 26.58 11.73
CA ASP A 209 -4.69 27.08 11.77
C ASP A 209 -5.57 26.40 10.71
N TRP A 210 -5.11 25.26 10.18
CA TRP A 210 -5.78 24.50 9.13
C TRP A 210 -6.03 25.29 7.84
N GLN A 211 -5.23 26.34 7.57
CA GLN A 211 -5.31 27.04 6.29
C GLN A 211 -4.52 26.28 5.23
N PRO A 212 -5.12 25.99 4.06
CA PRO A 212 -4.43 25.35 2.96
C PRO A 212 -3.18 26.12 2.52
N GLN A 213 -2.12 25.40 2.12
CA GLN A 213 -0.82 26.00 1.79
C GLN A 213 -0.37 25.74 0.34
N PHE A 214 -1.29 25.45 -0.58
CA PHE A 214 -0.95 25.08 -1.96
C PHE A 214 -0.35 26.20 -2.80
N GLU A 215 -0.57 27.46 -2.46
CA GLU A 215 0.01 28.62 -3.14
C GLU A 215 1.41 28.99 -2.58
N SER A 216 1.99 28.18 -1.69
CA SER A 216 3.35 28.39 -1.18
C SER A 216 4.41 28.07 -2.25
N GLU A 217 5.58 28.70 -2.13
CA GLU A 217 6.74 28.45 -3.01
C GLU A 217 7.18 26.99 -2.97
N ALA A 218 7.10 26.33 -1.81
CA ALA A 218 7.45 24.92 -1.65
C ALA A 218 6.54 24.00 -2.48
N TRP A 219 5.21 24.21 -2.47
CA TRP A 219 4.28 23.50 -3.32
C TRP A 219 4.50 23.81 -4.80
N ALA A 220 4.71 25.09 -5.16
CA ALA A 220 4.97 25.48 -6.54
C ALA A 220 6.23 24.79 -7.08
N SER A 221 7.30 24.77 -6.29
CA SER A 221 8.57 24.11 -6.67
C SER A 221 8.36 22.58 -6.84
N ALA A 222 7.71 21.92 -5.89
CA ALA A 222 7.49 20.47 -5.95
C ALA A 222 6.64 20.08 -7.16
N VAL A 223 5.53 20.78 -7.41
CA VAL A 223 4.62 20.44 -8.52
C VAL A 223 5.24 20.80 -9.88
N ASN A 224 5.99 21.89 -9.98
CA ASN A 224 6.72 22.21 -11.22
C ASN A 224 7.78 21.14 -11.54
N ASP A 225 8.50 20.66 -10.54
CA ASP A 225 9.50 19.61 -10.74
C ASP A 225 8.84 18.28 -11.13
N TYR A 226 7.76 17.89 -10.44
CA TYR A 226 6.98 16.71 -10.78
C TYR A 226 6.44 16.76 -12.21
N VAL A 227 5.78 17.85 -12.59
CA VAL A 227 5.22 18.04 -13.92
C VAL A 227 6.33 18.03 -15.00
N SER A 228 7.45 18.71 -14.72
CA SER A 228 8.60 18.72 -15.63
C SER A 228 9.21 17.33 -15.83
N LEU A 229 9.35 16.53 -14.76
CA LEU A 229 9.86 15.16 -14.83
C LEU A 229 8.98 14.28 -15.71
N ILE A 230 7.66 14.29 -15.48
CA ILE A 230 6.70 13.51 -16.25
C ILE A 230 6.70 13.93 -17.73
N LYS A 231 6.63 15.25 -18.00
CA LYS A 231 6.57 15.76 -19.39
C LYS A 231 7.82 15.52 -20.19
N SER A 232 9.00 15.66 -19.55
CA SER A 232 10.27 15.59 -20.25
C SER A 232 10.83 14.17 -20.38
N PHE A 233 10.52 13.30 -19.40
CA PHE A 233 11.21 12.02 -19.27
C PHE A 233 10.26 10.83 -19.05
N GLY A 234 8.97 11.06 -18.80
CA GLY A 234 7.97 10.01 -18.61
C GLY A 234 7.45 9.41 -19.92
N ALA A 235 6.61 8.39 -19.82
CA ALA A 235 5.87 7.82 -20.93
C ALA A 235 4.84 8.83 -21.49
N PRO A 236 4.45 8.74 -22.75
CA PRO A 236 3.45 9.64 -23.34
C PRO A 236 2.11 9.65 -22.60
N ASP A 237 1.74 8.52 -22.03
CA ASP A 237 0.53 8.27 -21.24
C ASP A 237 0.76 8.32 -19.72
N ALA A 238 1.89 8.86 -19.27
CA ALA A 238 2.29 8.88 -17.86
C ALA A 238 1.20 9.45 -16.91
N VAL A 239 0.36 10.39 -17.40
CA VAL A 239 -0.77 10.95 -16.62
C VAL A 239 -1.89 9.94 -16.33
N SER A 240 -1.89 8.79 -17.01
CA SER A 240 -2.83 7.69 -16.81
C SER A 240 -2.20 6.51 -16.06
N ASN A 241 -0.88 6.54 -15.83
CA ASN A 241 -0.15 5.45 -15.22
C ASN A 241 -0.13 5.61 -13.70
N GLY A 242 -0.61 4.57 -13.01
CA GLY A 242 -0.48 4.37 -11.57
C GLY A 242 0.63 3.37 -11.25
N TYR A 243 0.52 2.74 -10.08
CA TYR A 243 1.49 1.74 -9.64
C TYR A 243 1.59 0.55 -10.61
N VAL A 244 0.45 -0.04 -11.01
CA VAL A 244 0.42 -1.27 -11.82
C VAL A 244 1.00 -1.04 -13.21
N GLU A 245 0.64 0.07 -13.84
CA GLU A 245 1.13 0.43 -15.17
C GLU A 245 2.64 0.71 -15.14
N ASN A 246 3.14 1.43 -14.14
CA ASN A 246 4.57 1.71 -13.98
C ASN A 246 5.39 0.45 -13.62
N LEU A 247 4.86 -0.45 -12.78
CA LEU A 247 5.47 -1.75 -12.51
C LEU A 247 5.69 -2.53 -13.80
N LYS A 248 4.66 -2.57 -14.67
CA LYS A 248 4.77 -3.22 -15.98
C LYS A 248 5.84 -2.57 -16.85
N LEU A 249 5.83 -1.24 -16.98
CA LEU A 249 6.84 -0.52 -17.76
C LEU A 249 8.27 -0.80 -17.28
N PHE A 250 8.47 -0.83 -15.97
CA PHE A 250 9.80 -1.08 -15.40
C PHE A 250 10.24 -2.54 -15.64
N ARG A 251 9.38 -3.51 -15.41
CA ARG A 251 9.64 -4.94 -15.67
C ARG A 251 9.92 -5.23 -17.14
N ASP A 252 9.23 -4.53 -18.05
CA ASP A 252 9.42 -4.65 -19.50
C ASP A 252 10.68 -3.90 -19.99
N GLY A 253 11.46 -3.28 -19.09
CA GLY A 253 12.68 -2.56 -19.41
C GLY A 253 12.46 -1.19 -20.07
N LYS A 254 11.23 -0.67 -20.03
CA LYS A 254 10.86 0.59 -20.66
C LYS A 254 11.09 1.82 -19.77
N CYS A 255 11.58 1.64 -18.55
CA CYS A 255 11.81 2.71 -17.58
C CYS A 255 13.20 2.59 -16.98
N ALA A 256 13.94 3.72 -16.90
CA ALA A 256 15.28 3.77 -16.35
C ALA A 256 15.30 3.98 -14.83
N ILE A 257 14.43 4.86 -14.33
CA ILE A 257 14.32 5.22 -12.91
C ILE A 257 12.84 5.19 -12.52
N TRP A 258 12.52 4.52 -11.42
CA TRP A 258 11.18 4.47 -10.86
C TRP A 258 11.23 4.79 -9.37
N VAL A 259 10.54 5.85 -8.95
CA VAL A 259 10.40 6.23 -7.54
C VAL A 259 9.00 5.83 -7.10
N ASP A 260 8.90 4.76 -6.31
CA ASP A 260 7.60 4.19 -5.93
C ASP A 260 7.75 3.23 -4.74
N ALA A 261 6.67 2.51 -4.44
CA ALA A 261 6.51 1.60 -3.33
C ALA A 261 7.60 0.51 -3.28
N THR A 262 8.18 0.31 -2.11
CA THR A 262 9.25 -0.66 -1.87
C THR A 262 8.83 -2.10 -2.15
N VAL A 263 7.52 -2.41 -2.08
CA VAL A 263 6.97 -3.74 -2.37
C VAL A 263 7.22 -4.19 -3.81
N ALA A 264 7.44 -3.25 -4.74
CA ALA A 264 7.75 -3.57 -6.13
C ALA A 264 9.07 -4.35 -6.30
N ALA A 265 9.98 -4.27 -5.32
CA ALA A 265 11.32 -4.84 -5.41
C ALA A 265 11.33 -6.34 -5.74
N SER A 266 10.48 -7.14 -5.09
CA SER A 266 10.37 -8.58 -5.38
C SER A 266 9.98 -8.83 -6.83
N SER A 267 8.96 -8.13 -7.34
CA SER A 267 8.46 -8.31 -8.71
C SER A 267 9.44 -7.87 -9.78
N ILE A 268 10.24 -6.82 -9.55
CA ILE A 268 11.21 -6.33 -10.55
C ILE A 268 12.53 -7.11 -10.55
N THR A 269 12.83 -7.83 -9.47
CA THR A 269 14.01 -8.70 -9.35
C THR A 269 13.73 -10.17 -9.69
N ASP A 270 12.48 -10.54 -9.86
CA ASP A 270 12.06 -11.89 -10.20
C ASP A 270 12.39 -12.21 -11.68
N PRO A 271 13.29 -13.18 -11.94
CA PRO A 271 13.69 -13.52 -13.31
C PRO A 271 12.57 -14.17 -14.15
N GLU A 272 11.54 -14.74 -13.51
CA GLU A 272 10.43 -15.35 -14.23
C GLU A 272 9.44 -14.32 -14.80
N SER A 273 9.40 -13.14 -14.21
CA SER A 273 8.39 -12.13 -14.52
C SER A 273 8.94 -10.76 -14.92
N SER A 274 10.26 -10.54 -14.82
CA SER A 274 10.91 -9.26 -15.11
C SER A 274 12.06 -9.40 -16.09
N SER A 275 11.97 -8.72 -17.22
CA SER A 275 13.05 -8.67 -18.23
C SER A 275 14.30 -7.95 -17.74
N VAL A 276 14.22 -7.23 -16.61
CA VAL A 276 15.30 -6.44 -16.03
C VAL A 276 15.90 -7.07 -14.77
N ALA A 277 15.46 -8.25 -14.38
CA ALA A 277 16.03 -8.98 -13.25
C ALA A 277 17.56 -9.08 -13.37
N GLY A 278 18.27 -8.90 -12.25
CA GLY A 278 19.73 -8.84 -12.20
C GLY A 278 20.37 -7.53 -12.71
N ARG A 279 19.55 -6.57 -13.21
CA ARG A 279 20.00 -5.25 -13.67
C ARG A 279 19.30 -4.09 -12.98
N VAL A 280 18.85 -4.34 -11.74
CA VAL A 280 18.13 -3.36 -10.91
C VAL A 280 18.97 -3.03 -9.69
N GLY A 281 19.11 -1.74 -9.41
CA GLY A 281 19.67 -1.21 -8.17
C GLY A 281 18.61 -0.46 -7.39
N PHE A 282 18.90 -0.23 -6.11
CA PHE A 282 18.02 0.43 -5.16
C PHE A 282 18.76 1.57 -4.47
N ALA A 283 18.07 2.68 -4.24
CA ALA A 283 18.54 3.82 -3.47
C ALA A 283 17.38 4.39 -2.65
N LEU A 284 17.68 5.15 -1.62
CA LEU A 284 16.66 5.83 -0.82
C LEU A 284 15.77 6.73 -1.69
N ALA A 285 14.57 7.06 -1.21
CA ALA A 285 13.71 8.02 -1.90
C ALA A 285 14.42 9.38 -2.02
N PRO A 286 14.24 10.10 -3.13
CA PRO A 286 14.91 11.38 -3.35
C PRO A 286 14.51 12.45 -2.33
N ASP A 287 15.38 13.44 -2.12
CA ASP A 287 15.12 14.61 -1.28
C ASP A 287 15.52 15.93 -1.97
N ARG A 288 15.39 17.03 -1.20
CA ARG A 288 15.84 18.39 -1.60
C ARG A 288 16.88 18.98 -0.65
N GLY A 289 17.54 18.13 0.16
CA GLY A 289 18.55 18.58 1.12
C GLY A 289 18.00 19.22 2.39
N LEU A 290 16.68 19.11 2.65
CA LEU A 290 16.02 19.67 3.84
C LEU A 290 15.91 18.65 4.99
N GLY A 291 16.55 17.49 4.88
CA GLY A 291 16.48 16.44 5.90
C GLY A 291 15.15 15.66 5.90
N LYS A 292 14.33 15.82 4.87
CA LYS A 292 13.09 15.04 4.62
C LYS A 292 13.16 14.45 3.24
N ARG A 293 12.92 13.12 3.17
CA ARG A 293 12.87 12.38 1.90
C ARG A 293 11.45 12.25 1.40
N SER A 294 11.33 11.94 0.12
CA SER A 294 10.05 11.63 -0.51
C SER A 294 9.58 10.19 -0.21
N ASN A 295 9.95 9.65 0.95
CA ASN A 295 9.47 8.36 1.38
C ASN A 295 8.15 8.49 2.13
N TRP A 296 7.30 7.47 2.01
CA TRP A 296 6.04 7.37 2.74
C TRP A 296 6.04 6.19 3.71
N LEU A 297 4.94 6.01 4.41
CA LEU A 297 4.63 4.81 5.17
C LEU A 297 3.21 4.40 4.84
N TRP A 298 3.06 3.21 4.26
CA TRP A 298 1.78 2.61 4.01
C TRP A 298 1.75 1.17 4.52
N VAL A 299 0.60 0.74 5.01
CA VAL A 299 0.38 -0.64 5.42
C VAL A 299 -0.93 -1.09 4.79
N TRP A 300 -0.89 -2.13 3.99
CA TRP A 300 -2.08 -2.86 3.64
C TRP A 300 -2.37 -3.87 4.73
N ALA A 301 -3.59 -3.86 5.25
CA ALA A 301 -4.01 -4.66 6.38
C ALA A 301 -5.39 -5.27 6.13
N LEU A 302 -5.67 -6.36 6.81
CA LEU A 302 -6.96 -7.01 6.81
C LEU A 302 -7.73 -6.63 8.07
N ALA A 303 -8.93 -6.09 7.89
CA ALA A 303 -9.82 -5.72 8.98
C ALA A 303 -11.16 -6.46 8.85
N ILE A 304 -11.85 -6.62 9.97
CA ILE A 304 -13.16 -7.28 10.04
C ILE A 304 -14.22 -6.19 10.15
N SER A 305 -15.19 -6.21 9.24
CA SER A 305 -16.35 -5.31 9.31
C SER A 305 -17.14 -5.57 10.59
N SER A 306 -17.53 -4.50 11.30
CA SER A 306 -18.41 -4.65 12.47
C SER A 306 -19.79 -5.21 12.11
N GLY A 307 -20.21 -5.08 10.83
CA GLY A 307 -21.45 -5.65 10.31
C GLY A 307 -21.35 -7.11 9.89
N SER A 308 -20.17 -7.75 9.97
CA SER A 308 -20.06 -9.18 9.65
C SER A 308 -20.72 -10.05 10.69
N GLU A 309 -21.53 -11.02 10.26
CA GLU A 309 -22.11 -12.05 11.11
C GLU A 309 -21.13 -13.20 11.40
N HIS A 310 -19.93 -13.19 10.77
CA HIS A 310 -18.97 -14.29 10.79
C HIS A 310 -17.65 -13.92 11.49
N GLN A 311 -17.72 -13.17 12.59
CA GLN A 311 -16.56 -12.57 13.28
C GLN A 311 -15.44 -13.57 13.59
N GLU A 312 -15.75 -14.73 14.17
CA GLU A 312 -14.73 -15.72 14.56
C GLU A 312 -14.11 -16.41 13.35
N ALA A 313 -14.88 -16.70 12.30
CA ALA A 313 -14.35 -17.27 11.05
C ALA A 313 -13.46 -16.24 10.33
N ALA A 314 -13.89 -14.99 10.28
CA ALA A 314 -13.11 -13.88 9.72
C ALA A 314 -11.77 -13.70 10.47
N LYS A 315 -11.80 -13.76 11.80
CA LYS A 315 -10.60 -13.67 12.63
C LYS A 315 -9.60 -14.79 12.38
N ARG A 316 -10.08 -16.04 12.19
CA ARG A 316 -9.22 -17.17 11.83
C ARG A 316 -8.51 -16.90 10.50
N PHE A 317 -9.21 -16.40 9.48
CA PHE A 317 -8.60 -16.07 8.19
C PHE A 317 -7.61 -14.92 8.30
N VAL A 318 -7.98 -13.83 8.98
CA VAL A 318 -7.10 -12.66 9.17
C VAL A 318 -5.82 -13.07 9.91
N ALA A 319 -5.93 -13.87 10.97
CA ALA A 319 -4.77 -14.38 11.71
C ALA A 319 -3.86 -15.24 10.84
N TRP A 320 -4.43 -16.14 10.03
CA TRP A 320 -3.66 -16.98 9.10
C TRP A 320 -2.93 -16.13 8.05
N ALA A 321 -3.66 -15.27 7.33
CA ALA A 321 -3.14 -14.51 6.19
C ALA A 321 -2.04 -13.50 6.58
N THR A 322 -1.98 -13.08 7.85
CA THR A 322 -1.04 -12.06 8.33
C THR A 322 0.00 -12.62 9.33
N SER A 323 0.07 -13.95 9.46
CA SER A 323 0.99 -14.65 10.35
C SER A 323 2.40 -14.78 9.77
N ALA A 324 3.39 -15.06 10.62
CA ALA A 324 4.72 -15.48 10.18
C ALA A 324 4.67 -16.77 9.34
N ARG A 325 3.77 -17.71 9.70
CA ARG A 325 3.56 -18.96 8.93
C ARG A 325 3.08 -18.70 7.49
N TYR A 326 2.29 -17.64 7.26
CA TYR A 326 1.92 -17.27 5.89
C TYR A 326 3.15 -16.80 5.11
N ALA A 327 4.03 -16.01 5.70
CA ALA A 327 5.30 -15.61 5.07
C ALA A 327 6.18 -16.84 4.74
N GLU A 328 6.26 -17.83 5.64
CA GLU A 328 6.95 -19.09 5.41
C GLU A 328 6.29 -19.93 4.28
N LEU A 329 4.96 -19.93 4.20
CA LEU A 329 4.22 -20.58 3.12
C LEU A 329 4.55 -19.94 1.76
N VAL A 330 4.56 -18.62 1.67
CA VAL A 330 4.99 -17.88 0.48
C VAL A 330 6.42 -18.23 0.12
N ALA A 331 7.32 -18.20 1.10
CA ALA A 331 8.73 -18.56 0.89
C ALA A 331 8.93 -19.98 0.37
N ALA A 332 8.16 -20.95 0.89
CA ALA A 332 8.21 -22.34 0.45
C ALA A 332 7.65 -22.56 -0.96
N LYS A 333 6.70 -21.75 -1.40
CA LYS A 333 6.03 -21.88 -2.71
C LYS A 333 6.67 -21.04 -3.80
N GLU A 334 7.11 -19.82 -3.47
CA GLU A 334 7.52 -18.79 -4.44
C GLU A 334 8.87 -18.15 -4.10
N GLY A 335 9.55 -18.62 -3.04
CA GLY A 335 10.83 -18.08 -2.58
C GLY A 335 10.69 -16.93 -1.57
N TRP A 336 11.71 -16.77 -0.73
CA TRP A 336 11.74 -15.77 0.36
C TRP A 336 11.62 -14.33 -0.14
N SER A 337 12.12 -13.99 -1.33
CA SER A 337 12.00 -12.64 -1.90
C SER A 337 10.55 -12.16 -2.09
N ASN A 338 9.61 -13.10 -2.13
CA ASN A 338 8.18 -12.88 -2.29
C ASN A 338 7.41 -12.86 -0.96
N ALA A 339 8.08 -13.10 0.19
CA ALA A 339 7.44 -12.99 1.50
C ALA A 339 6.94 -11.55 1.74
N PRO A 340 5.71 -11.35 2.27
CA PRO A 340 5.14 -10.02 2.49
C PRO A 340 6.05 -9.17 3.40
N PRO A 341 6.59 -8.02 2.93
CA PRO A 341 7.56 -7.24 3.65
C PRO A 341 6.92 -6.31 4.70
N GLY A 342 7.75 -5.65 5.49
CA GLY A 342 7.42 -4.41 6.21
C GLY A 342 6.51 -4.54 7.43
N THR A 343 6.22 -5.76 7.90
CA THR A 343 5.29 -5.92 9.02
C THR A 343 5.90 -6.52 10.27
N ARG A 344 6.82 -7.48 10.12
CA ARG A 344 7.34 -8.29 11.22
C ARG A 344 8.85 -8.14 11.36
N ARG A 345 9.33 -7.98 12.59
CA ARG A 345 10.77 -7.92 12.91
C ARG A 345 11.47 -9.21 12.54
N SER A 346 10.87 -10.35 12.88
CA SER A 346 11.41 -11.69 12.63
C SER A 346 11.73 -11.95 11.14
N LEU A 347 10.99 -11.35 10.21
CA LEU A 347 11.31 -11.46 8.78
C LEU A 347 12.68 -10.84 8.46
N TYR A 348 13.00 -9.69 9.04
CA TYR A 348 14.28 -8.98 8.83
C TYR A 348 15.44 -9.56 9.64
N GLU A 349 15.17 -10.49 10.55
CA GLU A 349 16.14 -11.29 11.27
C GLU A 349 16.38 -12.66 10.60
N ASN A 350 15.57 -13.03 9.61
CA ASN A 350 15.67 -14.30 8.90
C ASN A 350 16.79 -14.26 7.85
N PRO A 351 17.88 -15.08 8.00
CA PRO A 351 19.01 -15.07 7.07
C PRO A 351 18.61 -15.43 5.63
N ALA A 352 17.67 -16.37 5.47
CA ALA A 352 17.23 -16.80 4.14
C ALA A 352 16.44 -15.70 3.40
N TYR A 353 15.66 -14.90 4.13
CA TYR A 353 15.01 -13.71 3.56
C TYR A 353 16.04 -12.64 3.16
N LEU A 354 17.01 -12.35 4.05
CA LEU A 354 18.03 -11.34 3.76
C LEU A 354 18.95 -11.72 2.59
N GLU A 355 19.21 -13.02 2.40
CA GLU A 355 19.96 -13.55 1.25
C GLU A 355 19.16 -13.42 -0.05
N ALA A 356 17.89 -13.81 -0.01
CA ALA A 356 17.00 -13.80 -1.19
C ALA A 356 16.53 -12.40 -1.60
N ALA A 357 16.49 -11.44 -0.67
CA ALA A 357 15.97 -10.09 -0.85
C ALA A 357 17.05 -9.04 -0.52
N PRO A 358 18.01 -8.78 -1.42
CA PRO A 358 19.11 -7.83 -1.16
C PRO A 358 18.62 -6.40 -0.89
N PHE A 359 17.39 -6.08 -1.30
CA PHE A 359 16.70 -4.83 -1.01
C PHE A 359 16.12 -4.73 0.41
N ALA A 360 16.03 -5.84 1.17
CA ALA A 360 15.29 -5.91 2.43
C ALA A 360 15.76 -4.89 3.47
N ARG A 361 17.07 -4.71 3.65
CA ARG A 361 17.62 -3.74 4.61
C ARG A 361 17.24 -2.30 4.26
N MET A 362 17.21 -1.95 2.97
CA MET A 362 16.80 -0.62 2.50
C MET A 362 15.30 -0.41 2.66
N VAL A 363 14.49 -1.45 2.46
CA VAL A 363 13.04 -1.42 2.74
C VAL A 363 12.79 -1.12 4.21
N LEU A 364 13.46 -1.86 5.12
CA LEU A 364 13.32 -1.62 6.57
C LEU A 364 13.77 -0.21 6.95
N ALA A 365 14.94 0.23 6.48
CA ALA A 365 15.45 1.59 6.75
C ALA A 365 14.50 2.68 6.23
N SER A 366 13.88 2.48 5.07
CA SER A 366 12.90 3.41 4.50
C SER A 366 11.62 3.49 5.35
N ILE A 367 11.15 2.34 5.88
CA ILE A 367 9.99 2.27 6.78
C ILE A 367 10.31 2.93 8.13
N GLU A 368 11.45 2.61 8.73
CA GLU A 368 11.84 3.13 10.05
C GLU A 368 12.14 4.64 10.03
N SER A 369 12.62 5.17 8.90
CA SER A 369 12.87 6.61 8.73
C SER A 369 11.58 7.42 8.49
N ALA A 370 10.47 6.78 8.23
CA ALA A 370 9.19 7.43 7.99
C ALA A 370 8.56 7.91 9.32
N ASP A 371 8.28 9.20 9.41
CA ASP A 371 7.69 9.83 10.60
C ASP A 371 6.34 10.47 10.28
N PRO A 372 5.23 9.74 10.45
CA PRO A 372 3.89 10.27 10.18
C PRO A 372 3.48 11.46 11.06
N LYS A 373 4.13 11.66 12.20
CA LYS A 373 3.85 12.78 13.13
C LYS A 373 4.60 14.06 12.72
N ARG A 374 5.66 13.92 11.92
CA ARG A 374 6.47 15.02 11.38
C ARG A 374 6.77 14.78 9.90
N PRO A 375 5.74 14.82 9.03
CA PRO A 375 5.89 14.41 7.62
C PRO A 375 6.76 15.35 6.80
N THR A 376 6.87 16.61 7.19
CA THR A 376 7.62 17.67 6.47
C THR A 376 8.49 18.49 7.42
N VAL A 377 9.16 19.50 6.89
CA VAL A 377 9.89 20.50 7.69
C VAL A 377 8.90 21.46 8.32
N GLY A 378 8.95 21.58 9.64
CA GLY A 378 8.04 22.40 10.40
C GLY A 378 6.80 21.65 10.90
N GLU A 379 6.04 22.33 11.75
CA GLU A 379 4.87 21.76 12.42
C GLU A 379 3.65 21.74 11.52
N VAL A 380 2.85 20.69 11.65
CA VAL A 380 1.57 20.53 10.95
C VAL A 380 0.50 20.07 11.95
N PRO A 381 -0.79 20.39 11.72
CA PRO A 381 -1.88 20.03 12.64
C PRO A 381 -2.41 18.60 12.43
N TYR A 382 -1.77 17.81 11.56
CA TYR A 382 -2.23 16.49 11.15
C TYR A 382 -1.12 15.44 11.26
N THR A 383 -1.50 14.17 11.19
CA THR A 383 -0.61 13.03 11.00
C THR A 383 -0.75 12.47 9.58
N GLY A 384 0.25 11.67 9.16
CA GLY A 384 0.30 11.08 7.83
C GLY A 384 1.39 11.71 6.96
N ILE A 385 2.03 10.93 6.10
CA ILE A 385 3.10 11.41 5.20
C ILE A 385 2.53 11.68 3.82
N GLN A 386 2.02 10.65 3.15
CA GLN A 386 1.42 10.73 1.81
C GLN A 386 -0.07 11.05 1.85
N TYR A 387 -0.62 11.24 3.03
CA TYR A 387 -2.01 11.61 3.28
C TYR A 387 -2.10 12.52 4.51
N VAL A 388 -3.26 13.14 4.68
CA VAL A 388 -3.65 13.84 5.90
C VAL A 388 -4.73 12.99 6.58
N ALA A 389 -4.52 12.63 7.85
CA ALA A 389 -5.40 11.71 8.58
C ALA A 389 -6.72 12.38 9.02
N ILE A 390 -7.51 12.87 8.07
CA ILE A 390 -8.86 13.42 8.27
C ILE A 390 -9.86 12.71 7.34
N PRO A 391 -11.14 12.56 7.74
CA PRO A 391 -12.14 11.84 6.95
C PRO A 391 -12.36 12.38 5.54
N GLU A 392 -12.18 13.68 5.33
CA GLU A 392 -12.39 14.39 4.07
C GLU A 392 -11.23 14.21 3.07
N PHE A 393 -10.09 13.70 3.52
CA PHE A 393 -8.87 13.62 2.71
C PHE A 393 -9.08 12.90 1.37
N PRO A 394 -9.72 11.72 1.27
CA PRO A 394 -9.80 11.00 0.00
C PRO A 394 -10.47 11.79 -1.12
N GLY A 395 -11.58 12.45 -0.82
CA GLY A 395 -12.30 13.28 -1.79
C GLY A 395 -11.52 14.53 -2.19
N MET A 396 -10.98 15.22 -1.19
CA MET A 396 -10.16 16.42 -1.36
C MET A 396 -8.89 16.12 -2.16
N ALA A 397 -8.15 15.10 -1.78
CA ALA A 397 -6.89 14.71 -2.40
C ALA A 397 -7.08 14.21 -3.85
N THR A 398 -8.14 13.45 -4.12
CA THR A 398 -8.49 13.03 -5.48
C THR A 398 -8.78 14.24 -6.37
N ALA A 399 -9.50 15.25 -5.85
CA ALA A 399 -9.77 16.47 -6.59
C ALA A 399 -8.48 17.27 -6.88
N VAL A 400 -7.57 17.38 -5.91
CA VAL A 400 -6.24 18.01 -6.09
C VAL A 400 -5.42 17.23 -7.11
N GLY A 401 -5.37 15.89 -6.99
CA GLY A 401 -4.65 15.01 -7.92
C GLY A 401 -5.11 15.14 -9.37
N ALA A 402 -6.42 15.28 -9.57
CA ALA A 402 -6.99 15.51 -10.89
C ALA A 402 -6.55 16.86 -11.50
N ARG A 403 -6.39 17.92 -10.71
CA ARG A 403 -5.90 19.23 -11.18
C ARG A 403 -4.42 19.16 -11.54
N ILE A 404 -3.59 18.51 -10.72
CA ILE A 404 -2.17 18.35 -11.01
C ILE A 404 -1.96 17.46 -12.25
N ALA A 405 -2.76 16.40 -12.43
CA ALA A 405 -2.72 15.58 -13.64
C ALA A 405 -3.04 16.40 -14.91
N LYS A 406 -4.00 17.32 -14.86
CA LYS A 406 -4.27 18.26 -15.96
C LYS A 406 -3.08 19.17 -16.26
N ALA A 407 -2.35 19.64 -15.25
CA ALA A 407 -1.12 20.39 -15.47
C ALA A 407 -0.02 19.53 -16.09
N ALA A 408 0.12 18.27 -15.65
CA ALA A 408 1.03 17.32 -16.26
C ALA A 408 0.65 16.98 -17.71
N ALA A 409 -0.64 16.91 -18.05
CA ALA A 409 -1.12 16.78 -19.42
C ALA A 409 -0.91 18.07 -20.27
N GLY A 410 -0.64 19.21 -19.63
CA GLY A 410 -0.50 20.50 -20.32
C GLY A 410 -1.83 21.20 -20.62
N GLU A 411 -2.93 20.75 -20.04
CA GLU A 411 -4.26 21.34 -20.21
C GLU A 411 -4.41 22.66 -19.42
N ILE A 412 -3.74 22.78 -18.29
CA ILE A 412 -3.67 23.97 -17.45
C ILE A 412 -2.25 24.22 -16.97
N THR A 413 -1.97 25.39 -16.44
CA THR A 413 -0.67 25.70 -15.81
C THR A 413 -0.57 25.09 -14.41
N THR A 414 0.65 24.89 -13.89
CA THR A 414 0.86 24.45 -12.50
C THR A 414 0.30 25.46 -11.50
N ALA A 415 0.41 26.76 -11.78
CA ALA A 415 -0.15 27.81 -10.95
C ALA A 415 -1.69 27.73 -10.86
N GLU A 416 -2.37 27.48 -11.99
CA GLU A 416 -3.82 27.25 -12.01
C GLU A 416 -4.21 26.00 -11.23
N ALA A 417 -3.44 24.91 -11.37
CA ALA A 417 -3.68 23.68 -10.63
C ALA A 417 -3.58 23.91 -9.11
N LEU A 418 -2.55 24.62 -8.65
CA LEU A 418 -2.33 24.93 -7.24
C LEU A 418 -3.37 25.92 -6.68
N LYS A 419 -3.76 26.94 -7.46
CA LYS A 419 -4.86 27.85 -7.08
C LYS A 419 -6.18 27.10 -6.93
N ASN A 420 -6.47 26.17 -7.84
CA ASN A 420 -7.65 25.31 -7.71
C ASN A 420 -7.56 24.40 -6.48
N ALA A 421 -6.36 23.81 -6.21
CA ALA A 421 -6.12 22.99 -5.03
C ALA A 421 -6.36 23.79 -3.74
N GLN A 422 -5.82 25.01 -3.65
CA GLN A 422 -6.04 25.93 -2.54
C GLN A 422 -7.53 26.19 -2.30
N TRP A 423 -8.28 26.49 -3.36
CA TRP A 423 -9.71 26.76 -3.27
C TRP A 423 -10.52 25.55 -2.83
N VAL A 424 -10.31 24.38 -3.49
CA VAL A 424 -11.03 23.13 -3.17
C VAL A 424 -10.78 22.75 -1.71
N THR A 425 -9.53 22.79 -1.27
CA THR A 425 -9.13 22.41 0.07
C THR A 425 -9.71 23.36 1.11
N GLY A 426 -9.68 24.68 0.84
CA GLY A 426 -10.32 25.68 1.70
C GLY A 426 -11.82 25.44 1.87
N LYS A 427 -12.53 25.12 0.78
CA LYS A 427 -13.96 24.81 0.85
C LYS A 427 -14.28 23.54 1.64
N VAL A 428 -13.41 22.56 1.62
CA VAL A 428 -13.56 21.33 2.42
C VAL A 428 -13.38 21.66 3.91
N ILE A 429 -12.35 22.43 4.26
CA ILE A 429 -12.09 22.84 5.66
C ILE A 429 -13.24 23.72 6.21
N GLU A 430 -13.72 24.72 5.44
CA GLU A 430 -14.86 25.57 5.84
C GLU A 430 -16.12 24.74 6.15
N ARG A 431 -16.32 23.59 5.47
CA ARG A 431 -17.48 22.70 5.65
C ARG A 431 -17.21 21.57 6.64
N GLY A 432 -15.95 21.27 6.90
CA GLY A 432 -15.52 20.13 7.69
C GLY A 432 -15.97 20.26 9.15
N ARG A 433 -16.60 19.19 9.66
CA ARG A 433 -16.99 19.10 11.07
C ARG A 433 -15.87 18.56 11.96
N PHE A 434 -14.78 18.08 11.37
CA PHE A 434 -13.69 17.42 12.11
C PHE A 434 -12.89 18.38 13.00
N LEU A 435 -12.99 19.71 12.79
CA LEU A 435 -12.39 20.72 13.67
C LEU A 435 -13.24 20.97 14.94
N GLN A 436 -14.43 20.38 15.04
CA GLN A 436 -15.37 20.53 16.14
C GLN A 436 -15.42 19.30 17.06
N GLU A 437 -14.75 18.21 16.68
CA GLU A 437 -14.58 16.96 17.44
C GLU A 437 -13.17 16.81 18.03
#